data_fcea9f0820792e45447da05f2fee1952
#
_entry.id   fcea9f0820792e45447da05f2fee1952
#
_cell.length_a   1.000
_cell.length_b   1.000
_cell.length_c   1.000
_cell.angle_alpha   90.00
_cell.angle_beta   90.00
_cell.angle_gamma   90.00
#
_symmetry.space_group_name_H-M   'P 1'
#
loop_
_entity.id
_entity.type
_entity.pdbx_description
1 polymer ?
#
loop_
_entity_poly.entity_id
_entity_poly.type
_entity_poly.pdbx_seq_one_letter_code
_entity_poly.pdbx_strand_id
1 'polypeptide(L)'
;MKKKAEGMSLRETFAIHRRAARDMRRIAPGCFMPFILCAVVEAASPYAVIWLSARLVDELSTLHRPEILAKWVLWIVAVSAAAELLKAVLERWKNVRSELLDRQKEVLYTEKFLRMDYADCDRQETRDLFSQIRQNADWSGWGFAHLKLYYTQAVQGITGILGAAALTVSLFTRQVPTSAGKLTALNHPLFLVGILLLIAAVTCLGPALVGRAYSAWNTLAEQV
;
A
#
# COMPACT_ATOMS: atom_id res chain seq x y z
N MET A 1 5.38 1.61 -38.27
CA MET A 1 6.51 2.38 -37.69
C MET A 1 6.53 2.12 -36.18
N LYS A 2 7.42 1.30 -35.67
CA LYS A 2 7.59 1.03 -34.22
C LYS A 2 8.17 2.28 -33.57
N LYS A 3 7.36 3.10 -32.91
CA LYS A 3 7.84 4.13 -31.99
C LYS A 3 8.42 3.38 -30.77
N LYS A 4 9.75 3.35 -30.68
CA LYS A 4 10.49 2.88 -29.52
C LYS A 4 9.86 3.54 -28.29
N ALA A 5 9.39 2.76 -27.33
CA ALA A 5 8.93 3.26 -26.05
C ALA A 5 10.15 3.88 -25.34
N GLU A 6 10.41 5.16 -25.59
CA GLU A 6 11.32 5.95 -24.78
C GLU A 6 10.74 5.98 -23.38
N GLY A 7 11.46 5.42 -22.44
CA GLY A 7 11.05 5.38 -21.04
C GLY A 7 10.73 6.80 -20.57
N MET A 8 9.49 7.01 -20.19
CA MET A 8 8.99 8.28 -19.66
C MET A 8 9.87 8.72 -18.49
N SER A 9 10.30 9.97 -18.46
CA SER A 9 11.11 10.48 -17.38
C SER A 9 10.32 10.44 -16.06
N LEU A 10 10.99 10.22 -14.92
CA LEU A 10 10.36 10.20 -13.60
C LEU A 10 9.56 11.49 -13.33
N ARG A 11 10.02 12.62 -13.87
CA ARG A 11 9.34 13.92 -13.75
C ARG A 11 8.03 13.97 -14.51
N GLU A 12 7.98 13.40 -15.70
CA GLU A 12 6.76 13.29 -16.52
C GLU A 12 5.76 12.33 -15.88
N THR A 13 6.22 11.18 -15.40
CA THR A 13 5.38 10.22 -14.65
C THR A 13 4.75 10.89 -13.44
N PHE A 14 5.52 11.63 -12.65
CA PHE A 14 5.01 12.33 -11.48
C PHE A 14 4.00 13.44 -11.85
N ALA A 15 4.24 14.15 -12.96
CA ALA A 15 3.32 15.17 -13.46
C ALA A 15 1.97 14.57 -13.89
N ILE A 16 1.98 13.41 -14.54
CA ILE A 16 0.78 12.67 -14.94
C ILE A 16 0.00 12.20 -13.69
N HIS A 17 0.69 11.58 -12.72
CA HIS A 17 0.06 11.16 -11.47
C HIS A 17 -0.57 12.33 -10.70
N ARG A 18 0.11 13.46 -10.63
CA ARG A 18 -0.42 14.67 -9.98
C ARG A 18 -1.66 15.22 -10.69
N ARG A 19 -1.67 15.17 -12.02
CA ARG A 19 -2.83 15.58 -12.84
C ARG A 19 -4.00 14.64 -12.59
N ALA A 20 -3.78 13.34 -12.70
CA ALA A 20 -4.80 12.32 -12.46
C ALA A 20 -5.39 12.39 -11.04
N ALA A 21 -4.55 12.62 -10.02
CA ALA A 21 -5.01 12.81 -8.64
C ALA A 21 -5.87 14.08 -8.47
N ARG A 22 -5.54 15.15 -9.20
CA ARG A 22 -6.35 16.38 -9.20
C ARG A 22 -7.71 16.16 -9.84
N ASP A 23 -7.74 15.47 -10.98
CA ASP A 23 -8.97 15.17 -11.68
C ASP A 23 -9.86 14.23 -10.85
N MET A 24 -9.27 13.22 -10.21
CA MET A 24 -9.98 12.34 -9.27
C MET A 24 -10.59 13.09 -8.09
N ARG A 25 -9.88 14.10 -7.52
CA ARG A 25 -10.44 14.95 -6.45
C ARG A 25 -11.59 15.83 -6.93
N ARG A 26 -11.60 16.23 -8.20
CA ARG A 26 -12.69 17.02 -8.79
C ARG A 26 -13.93 16.17 -9.03
N ILE A 27 -13.73 14.92 -9.49
CA ILE A 27 -14.82 13.98 -9.77
C ILE A 27 -15.46 13.52 -8.46
N ALA A 28 -14.66 13.13 -7.45
CA ALA A 28 -15.14 12.64 -6.17
C ALA A 28 -14.38 13.28 -4.99
N PRO A 29 -14.83 14.44 -4.50
CA PRO A 29 -14.19 15.11 -3.38
C PRO A 29 -14.23 14.22 -2.12
N GLY A 30 -13.08 14.11 -1.45
CA GLY A 30 -12.95 13.31 -0.21
C GLY A 30 -12.80 11.81 -0.42
N CYS A 31 -12.65 11.32 -1.66
CA CYS A 31 -12.46 9.89 -1.92
C CYS A 31 -11.12 9.35 -1.34
N PHE A 32 -10.06 10.16 -1.27
CA PHE A 32 -8.75 9.71 -0.80
C PHE A 32 -8.68 9.44 0.70
N MET A 33 -9.47 10.14 1.52
CA MET A 33 -9.44 10.02 2.99
C MET A 33 -9.64 8.58 3.48
N PRO A 34 -10.74 7.88 3.08
CA PRO A 34 -10.93 6.51 3.56
C PRO A 34 -9.85 5.55 3.08
N PHE A 35 -9.28 5.76 1.87
CA PHE A 35 -8.18 4.95 1.37
C PHE A 35 -6.92 5.13 2.21
N ILE A 36 -6.56 6.37 2.55
CA ILE A 36 -5.39 6.70 3.37
C ILE A 36 -5.57 6.15 4.80
N LEU A 37 -6.72 6.41 5.43
CA LEU A 37 -6.98 5.96 6.79
C LEU A 37 -6.99 4.43 6.90
N CYS A 38 -7.63 3.75 5.95
CA CYS A 38 -7.63 2.29 5.88
C CYS A 38 -6.19 1.75 5.75
N ALA A 39 -5.40 2.31 4.83
CA ALA A 39 -4.02 1.91 4.60
C ALA A 39 -3.12 2.11 5.84
N VAL A 40 -3.31 3.20 6.57
CA VAL A 40 -2.57 3.47 7.82
C VAL A 40 -2.94 2.47 8.90
N VAL A 41 -4.24 2.22 9.11
CA VAL A 41 -4.69 1.26 10.14
C VAL A 41 -4.24 -0.16 9.81
N GLU A 42 -4.37 -0.59 8.54
CA GLU A 42 -3.89 -1.89 8.08
C GLU A 42 -2.39 -2.07 8.31
N ALA A 43 -1.59 -1.06 7.99
CA ALA A 43 -0.14 -1.12 8.14
C ALA A 43 0.33 -0.96 9.60
N ALA A 44 -0.39 -0.19 10.43
CA ALA A 44 0.00 0.10 11.80
C ALA A 44 -0.42 -1.00 12.81
N SER A 45 -1.55 -1.67 12.57
CA SER A 45 -2.11 -2.65 13.51
C SER A 45 -1.15 -3.79 13.86
N PRO A 46 -0.37 -4.41 12.94
CA PRO A 46 0.59 -5.45 13.29
C PRO A 46 1.68 -4.97 14.25
N TYR A 47 2.14 -3.72 14.08
CA TYR A 47 3.20 -3.17 14.93
C TYR A 47 2.71 -2.93 16.36
N ALA A 48 1.45 -2.55 16.55
CA ALA A 48 0.84 -2.42 17.88
C ALA A 48 0.78 -3.78 18.58
N VAL A 49 0.38 -4.83 17.87
CA VAL A 49 0.32 -6.21 18.40
C VAL A 49 1.72 -6.71 18.73
N ILE A 50 2.72 -6.50 17.87
CA ILE A 50 4.12 -6.88 18.11
C ILE A 50 4.64 -6.20 19.37
N TRP A 51 4.39 -4.90 19.52
CA TRP A 51 4.83 -4.14 20.69
C TRP A 51 4.20 -4.68 22.00
N LEU A 52 2.89 -4.94 22.00
CA LEU A 52 2.19 -5.54 23.15
C LEU A 52 2.71 -6.94 23.46
N SER A 53 2.93 -7.77 22.43
CA SER A 53 3.48 -9.12 22.59
C SER A 53 4.89 -9.10 23.17
N ALA A 54 5.72 -8.14 22.77
CA ALA A 54 7.05 -7.95 23.36
C ALA A 54 6.96 -7.64 24.87
N ARG A 55 5.97 -6.83 25.29
CA ARG A 55 5.72 -6.53 26.71
C ARG A 55 5.27 -7.77 27.50
N LEU A 56 4.41 -8.60 26.86
CA LEU A 56 3.99 -9.87 27.46
C LEU A 56 5.18 -10.82 27.69
N VAL A 57 6.07 -10.93 26.71
CA VAL A 57 7.29 -11.75 26.79
C VAL A 57 8.26 -11.22 27.86
N ASP A 58 8.42 -9.89 27.94
CA ASP A 58 9.24 -9.27 29.01
C ASP A 58 8.73 -9.66 30.41
N GLU A 59 7.42 -9.60 30.67
CA GLU A 59 6.83 -9.96 31.96
C GLU A 59 6.96 -11.45 32.23
N LEU A 60 6.79 -12.29 31.19
CA LEU A 60 6.95 -13.74 31.31
C LEU A 60 8.38 -14.12 31.67
N SER A 61 9.39 -13.39 31.19
CA SER A 61 10.81 -13.69 31.46
C SER A 61 11.29 -13.17 32.82
N THR A 62 10.58 -12.20 33.44
CA THR A 62 11.05 -11.54 34.67
C THR A 62 10.36 -12.06 35.93
N LEU A 63 9.10 -11.78 36.12
CA LEU A 63 8.43 -11.91 37.43
C LEU A 63 7.33 -12.99 37.47
N HIS A 64 6.90 -13.55 36.35
CA HIS A 64 5.90 -14.63 36.24
C HIS A 64 4.58 -14.34 36.99
N ARG A 65 4.14 -13.10 37.07
CA ARG A 65 2.91 -12.72 37.79
C ARG A 65 1.68 -13.03 36.92
N PRO A 66 0.84 -14.01 37.31
CA PRO A 66 -0.29 -14.44 36.48
C PRO A 66 -1.32 -13.35 36.25
N GLU A 67 -1.54 -12.46 37.23
CA GLU A 67 -2.47 -11.34 37.11
C GLU A 67 -2.03 -10.31 36.08
N ILE A 68 -0.73 -10.01 35.98
CA ILE A 68 -0.17 -9.06 35.04
C ILE A 68 -0.15 -9.66 33.64
N LEU A 69 0.20 -10.94 33.52
CA LEU A 69 0.14 -11.69 32.27
C LEU A 69 -1.29 -11.69 31.69
N ALA A 70 -2.29 -11.98 32.52
CA ALA A 70 -3.69 -11.96 32.12
C ALA A 70 -4.12 -10.57 31.61
N LYS A 71 -3.66 -9.49 32.24
CA LYS A 71 -3.91 -8.11 31.77
C LYS A 71 -3.29 -7.85 30.38
N TRP A 72 -2.03 -8.27 30.15
CA TRP A 72 -1.39 -8.09 28.84
C TRP A 72 -2.09 -8.89 27.75
N VAL A 73 -2.48 -10.13 28.02
CA VAL A 73 -3.26 -10.96 27.09
C VAL A 73 -4.59 -10.28 26.76
N LEU A 74 -5.30 -9.77 27.77
CA LEU A 74 -6.57 -9.05 27.58
C LEU A 74 -6.36 -7.79 26.72
N TRP A 75 -5.29 -7.04 26.96
CA TRP A 75 -4.95 -5.86 26.16
C TRP A 75 -4.63 -6.22 24.70
N ILE A 76 -3.89 -7.30 24.44
CA ILE A 76 -3.62 -7.76 23.08
C ILE A 76 -4.92 -8.09 22.36
N VAL A 77 -5.80 -8.86 23.00
CA VAL A 77 -7.10 -9.23 22.42
C VAL A 77 -7.96 -8.00 22.19
N ALA A 78 -8.05 -7.09 23.16
CA ALA A 78 -8.85 -5.87 23.06
C ALA A 78 -8.36 -4.95 21.94
N VAL A 79 -7.04 -4.72 21.84
CA VAL A 79 -6.44 -3.87 20.80
C VAL A 79 -6.61 -4.51 19.42
N SER A 80 -6.39 -5.83 19.31
CA SER A 80 -6.60 -6.56 18.05
C SER A 80 -8.05 -6.49 17.60
N ALA A 81 -9.00 -6.74 18.51
CA ALA A 81 -10.43 -6.66 18.21
C ALA A 81 -10.84 -5.23 17.80
N ALA A 82 -10.36 -4.22 18.52
CA ALA A 82 -10.62 -2.81 18.19
C ALA A 82 -10.03 -2.43 16.83
N ALA A 83 -8.83 -2.88 16.51
CA ALA A 83 -8.18 -2.65 15.21
C ALA A 83 -8.97 -3.29 14.06
N GLU A 84 -9.43 -4.55 14.22
CA GLU A 84 -10.24 -5.23 13.20
C GLU A 84 -11.62 -4.59 13.02
N LEU A 85 -12.28 -4.15 14.10
CA LEU A 85 -13.54 -3.41 14.02
C LEU A 85 -13.35 -2.07 13.29
N LEU A 86 -12.31 -1.31 13.65
CA LEU A 86 -11.99 -0.05 13.00
C LEU A 86 -11.69 -0.26 11.51
N LYS A 87 -10.91 -1.29 11.18
CA LYS A 87 -10.60 -1.68 9.81
C LYS A 87 -11.88 -2.01 9.03
N ALA A 88 -12.79 -2.82 9.59
CA ALA A 88 -14.06 -3.17 8.94
C ALA A 88 -14.93 -1.93 8.63
N VAL A 89 -14.99 -0.97 9.56
CA VAL A 89 -15.73 0.30 9.36
C VAL A 89 -15.07 1.14 8.25
N LEU A 90 -13.74 1.26 8.29
CA LEU A 90 -12.98 2.01 7.28
C LEU A 90 -13.05 1.36 5.90
N GLU A 91 -13.01 0.04 5.81
CA GLU A 91 -13.19 -0.70 4.56
C GLU A 91 -14.57 -0.49 3.96
N ARG A 92 -15.62 -0.53 4.79
CA ARG A 92 -16.98 -0.21 4.34
C ARG A 92 -17.06 1.20 3.77
N TRP A 93 -16.48 2.18 4.48
CA TRP A 93 -16.43 3.56 3.99
C TRP A 93 -15.63 3.70 2.70
N LYS A 94 -14.46 3.05 2.61
CA LYS A 94 -13.61 2.98 1.42
C LYS A 94 -14.39 2.40 0.23
N ASN A 95 -15.10 1.28 0.44
CA ASN A 95 -15.84 0.61 -0.63
C ASN A 95 -17.01 1.47 -1.15
N VAL A 96 -17.77 2.12 -0.25
CA VAL A 96 -18.83 3.06 -0.66
C VAL A 96 -18.26 4.23 -1.47
N ARG A 97 -17.13 4.80 -1.05
CA ARG A 97 -16.49 5.91 -1.78
C ARG A 97 -15.88 5.47 -3.10
N SER A 98 -15.37 4.25 -3.18
CA SER A 98 -14.90 3.65 -4.43
C SER A 98 -16.04 3.50 -5.44
N GLU A 99 -17.15 2.93 -5.01
CA GLU A 99 -18.34 2.75 -5.85
C GLU A 99 -18.91 4.10 -6.35
N LEU A 100 -18.98 5.10 -5.47
CA LEU A 100 -19.39 6.45 -5.88
C LEU A 100 -18.47 7.06 -6.94
N LEU A 101 -17.15 6.87 -6.80
CA LEU A 101 -16.19 7.34 -7.79
C LEU A 101 -16.40 6.66 -9.15
N ASP A 102 -16.61 5.33 -9.13
CA ASP A 102 -16.79 4.58 -10.36
C ASP A 102 -18.11 4.97 -11.07
N ARG A 103 -19.19 5.21 -10.31
CA ARG A 103 -20.45 5.76 -10.85
C ARG A 103 -20.29 7.17 -11.41
N GLN A 104 -19.60 8.06 -10.70
CA GLN A 104 -19.36 9.43 -11.18
C GLN A 104 -18.51 9.45 -12.45
N LYS A 105 -17.55 8.54 -12.57
CA LYS A 105 -16.77 8.33 -13.79
C LYS A 105 -17.67 7.93 -14.97
N GLU A 106 -18.59 6.99 -14.78
CA GLU A 106 -19.52 6.56 -15.82
C GLU A 106 -20.47 7.71 -16.24
N VAL A 107 -20.97 8.47 -15.29
CA VAL A 107 -21.79 9.68 -15.58
C VAL A 107 -21.01 10.67 -16.43
N LEU A 108 -19.74 10.91 -16.10
CA LEU A 108 -18.89 11.83 -16.85
C LEU A 108 -18.66 11.37 -18.30
N TYR A 109 -18.48 10.07 -18.53
CA TYR A 109 -18.37 9.51 -19.89
C TYR A 109 -19.68 9.67 -20.64
N THR A 110 -20.81 9.33 -20.04
CA THR A 110 -22.15 9.46 -20.65
C THR A 110 -22.46 10.92 -20.99
N GLU A 111 -22.18 11.85 -20.08
CA GLU A 111 -22.38 13.27 -20.29
C GLU A 111 -21.50 13.80 -21.44
N LYS A 112 -20.26 13.33 -21.54
CA LYS A 112 -19.37 13.69 -22.64
C LYS A 112 -19.94 13.21 -23.98
N PHE A 113 -20.43 11.96 -24.04
CA PHE A 113 -21.06 11.41 -25.24
C PHE A 113 -22.30 12.20 -25.67
N LEU A 114 -23.17 12.54 -24.71
CA LEU A 114 -24.39 13.30 -24.97
C LEU A 114 -24.16 14.74 -25.47
N ARG A 115 -22.97 15.29 -25.16
CA ARG A 115 -22.56 16.63 -25.59
C ARG A 115 -21.79 16.66 -26.93
N MET A 116 -21.44 15.50 -27.46
CA MET A 116 -20.74 15.39 -28.74
C MET A 116 -21.76 15.41 -29.88
N ASP A 117 -21.34 15.96 -31.02
CA ASP A 117 -22.15 15.87 -32.24
C ASP A 117 -22.26 14.43 -32.72
N TYR A 118 -23.39 14.07 -33.31
CA TYR A 118 -23.64 12.72 -33.80
C TYR A 118 -22.55 12.21 -34.73
N ALA A 119 -22.05 13.08 -35.63
CA ALA A 119 -20.97 12.76 -36.56
C ALA A 119 -19.65 12.40 -35.84
N ASP A 120 -19.37 13.01 -34.69
CA ASP A 120 -18.18 12.74 -33.91
C ASP A 120 -18.34 11.44 -33.06
N CYS A 121 -19.54 11.14 -32.59
CA CYS A 121 -19.84 9.89 -31.91
C CYS A 121 -19.72 8.67 -32.86
N ASP A 122 -20.07 8.85 -34.14
CA ASP A 122 -20.06 7.78 -35.14
C ASP A 122 -18.66 7.51 -35.72
N ARG A 123 -17.69 8.39 -35.48
CA ARG A 123 -16.30 8.21 -35.95
C ARG A 123 -15.69 6.96 -35.34
N GLN A 124 -15.04 6.16 -36.18
CA GLN A 124 -14.34 4.95 -35.76
C GLN A 124 -13.29 5.25 -34.68
N GLU A 125 -12.54 6.36 -34.82
CA GLU A 125 -11.53 6.79 -33.84
C GLU A 125 -12.12 7.01 -32.45
N THR A 126 -13.32 7.59 -32.33
CA THR A 126 -14.01 7.82 -31.06
C THR A 126 -14.43 6.51 -30.43
N ARG A 127 -14.94 5.57 -31.22
CA ARG A 127 -15.34 4.24 -30.75
C ARG A 127 -14.15 3.43 -30.28
N ASP A 128 -13.05 3.46 -31.04
CA ASP A 128 -11.82 2.75 -30.70
C ASP A 128 -11.19 3.33 -29.39
N LEU A 129 -11.16 4.65 -29.25
CA LEU A 129 -10.68 5.30 -28.05
C LEU A 129 -11.51 4.92 -26.82
N PHE A 130 -12.84 4.92 -26.97
CA PHE A 130 -13.74 4.55 -25.88
C PHE A 130 -13.61 3.08 -25.50
N SER A 131 -13.50 2.20 -26.50
CA SER A 131 -13.24 0.78 -26.29
C SER A 131 -11.92 0.54 -25.55
N GLN A 132 -10.84 1.24 -25.97
CA GLN A 132 -9.54 1.17 -25.31
C GLN A 132 -9.61 1.65 -23.85
N ILE A 133 -10.33 2.75 -23.57
CA ILE A 133 -10.52 3.27 -22.21
C ILE A 133 -11.22 2.23 -21.35
N ARG A 134 -12.30 1.62 -21.82
CA ARG A 134 -13.03 0.57 -21.10
C ARG A 134 -12.18 -0.68 -20.91
N GLN A 135 -11.57 -1.18 -21.96
CA GLN A 135 -10.73 -2.37 -21.91
C GLN A 135 -9.56 -2.19 -20.92
N ASN A 136 -8.90 -1.04 -20.94
CA ASN A 136 -7.81 -0.75 -20.01
C ASN A 136 -8.31 -0.61 -18.57
N ALA A 137 -9.49 -0.04 -18.33
CA ALA A 137 -10.05 0.11 -16.99
C ALA A 137 -10.49 -1.23 -16.40
N ASP A 138 -11.11 -2.09 -17.21
CA ASP A 138 -11.75 -3.34 -16.74
C ASP A 138 -10.76 -4.51 -16.70
N TRP A 139 -9.84 -4.62 -17.68
CA TRP A 139 -8.92 -5.76 -17.82
C TRP A 139 -7.56 -5.54 -17.19
N SER A 140 -6.98 -4.37 -17.38
CA SER A 140 -5.60 -4.10 -16.95
C SER A 140 -5.54 -3.33 -15.63
N GLY A 141 -6.69 -2.89 -15.10
CA GLY A 141 -6.73 -2.06 -13.90
C GLY A 141 -5.98 -0.72 -14.05
N TRP A 142 -5.74 -0.28 -15.28
CA TRP A 142 -5.11 1.01 -15.58
C TRP A 142 -6.07 2.17 -15.30
N GLY A 143 -5.56 3.38 -15.21
CA GLY A 143 -6.37 4.57 -14.98
C GLY A 143 -6.67 4.81 -13.51
N PHE A 144 -7.88 5.25 -13.18
CA PHE A 144 -8.26 5.64 -11.82
C PHE A 144 -8.25 4.47 -10.82
N ALA A 145 -8.55 3.25 -11.26
CA ALA A 145 -8.50 2.07 -10.40
C ALA A 145 -7.07 1.80 -9.91
N HIS A 146 -6.09 1.86 -10.81
CA HIS A 146 -4.68 1.68 -10.47
C HIS A 146 -4.13 2.84 -9.62
N LEU A 147 -4.61 4.06 -9.86
CA LEU A 147 -4.22 5.22 -9.07
C LEU A 147 -4.62 5.03 -7.60
N LYS A 148 -5.85 4.55 -7.33
CA LYS A 148 -6.31 4.19 -5.96
C LYS A 148 -5.36 3.19 -5.30
N LEU A 149 -5.00 2.15 -6.03
CA LEU A 149 -4.11 1.08 -5.55
C LEU A 149 -2.71 1.62 -5.21
N TYR A 150 -2.10 2.39 -6.12
CA TYR A 150 -0.75 2.94 -5.91
C TYR A 150 -0.69 3.88 -4.71
N TYR A 151 -1.68 4.75 -4.52
CA TYR A 151 -1.70 5.62 -3.34
C TYR A 151 -1.87 4.84 -2.05
N THR A 152 -2.72 3.81 -2.05
CA THR A 152 -2.91 2.93 -0.90
C THR A 152 -1.60 2.21 -0.55
N GLN A 153 -0.94 1.59 -1.54
CA GLN A 153 0.34 0.91 -1.37
C GLN A 153 1.46 1.85 -0.92
N ALA A 154 1.52 3.07 -1.46
CA ALA A 154 2.51 4.06 -1.05
C ALA A 154 2.33 4.45 0.43
N VAL A 155 1.10 4.69 0.87
CA VAL A 155 0.80 5.00 2.27
C VAL A 155 1.11 3.80 3.17
N GLN A 156 0.73 2.58 2.79
CA GLN A 156 1.07 1.36 3.52
C GLN A 156 2.59 1.17 3.64
N GLY A 157 3.33 1.39 2.54
CA GLY A 157 4.78 1.31 2.52
C GLY A 157 5.44 2.32 3.46
N ILE A 158 5.01 3.59 3.42
CA ILE A 158 5.53 4.63 4.31
C ILE A 158 5.22 4.29 5.77
N THR A 159 3.97 3.92 6.07
CA THR A 159 3.56 3.55 7.44
C THR A 159 4.31 2.30 7.91
N GLY A 160 4.51 1.33 7.03
CA GLY A 160 5.30 0.12 7.31
C GLY A 160 6.76 0.44 7.65
N ILE A 161 7.41 1.30 6.86
CA ILE A 161 8.79 1.74 7.12
C ILE A 161 8.88 2.46 8.48
N LEU A 162 7.95 3.38 8.77
CA LEU A 162 7.94 4.10 10.04
C LEU A 162 7.70 3.16 11.24
N GLY A 163 6.77 2.20 11.11
CA GLY A 163 6.50 1.21 12.13
C GLY A 163 7.68 0.27 12.37
N ALA A 164 8.30 -0.23 11.30
CA ALA A 164 9.50 -1.05 11.38
C ALA A 164 10.67 -0.29 12.02
N ALA A 165 10.89 0.97 11.62
CA ALA A 165 11.93 1.81 12.20
C ALA A 165 11.70 2.05 13.70
N ALA A 166 10.46 2.34 14.12
CA ALA A 166 10.12 2.55 15.52
C ALA A 166 10.37 1.30 16.37
N LEU A 167 9.98 0.11 15.89
CA LEU A 167 10.27 -1.16 16.58
C LEU A 167 11.77 -1.45 16.60
N THR A 168 12.46 -1.24 15.50
CA THR A 168 13.90 -1.47 15.38
C THR A 168 14.68 -0.58 16.36
N VAL A 169 14.38 0.72 16.42
CA VAL A 169 15.00 1.63 17.39
C VAL A 169 14.74 1.15 18.82
N SER A 170 13.52 0.73 19.14
CA SER A 170 13.17 0.23 20.47
C SER A 170 13.95 -1.04 20.83
N LEU A 171 14.24 -1.91 19.86
CA LEU A 171 15.03 -3.13 20.04
C LEU A 171 16.51 -2.81 20.29
N PHE A 172 17.07 -1.85 19.56
CA PHE A 172 18.49 -1.48 19.65
C PHE A 172 18.85 -0.58 20.83
N THR A 173 17.87 0.08 21.44
CA THR A 173 18.07 0.80 22.70
C THR A 173 18.13 -0.13 23.91
N ARG A 174 17.71 -1.39 23.78
CA ARG A 174 17.84 -2.42 24.81
C ARG A 174 19.18 -3.15 24.66
N GLN A 175 20.08 -2.95 25.63
CA GLN A 175 21.35 -3.67 25.67
C GLN A 175 21.13 -5.12 26.19
N VAL A 176 21.70 -6.07 25.50
CA VAL A 176 21.74 -7.46 25.95
C VAL A 176 22.67 -7.55 27.16
N PRO A 177 22.21 -8.08 28.31
CA PRO A 177 23.04 -8.20 29.52
C PRO A 177 24.27 -9.05 29.26
N THR A 178 25.40 -8.69 29.86
CA THR A 178 26.70 -9.36 29.71
C THR A 178 26.67 -10.83 30.11
N SER A 179 25.67 -11.24 30.90
CA SER A 179 25.44 -12.63 31.31
C SER A 179 24.96 -13.54 30.16
N ALA A 180 24.54 -12.98 29.03
CA ALA A 180 24.00 -13.75 27.89
C ALA A 180 25.07 -14.39 26.98
N GLY A 181 26.35 -14.38 27.35
CA GLY A 181 27.46 -15.06 26.66
C GLY A 181 27.61 -14.64 25.20
N LYS A 182 27.52 -15.58 24.25
CA LYS A 182 27.70 -15.28 22.80
C LYS A 182 26.69 -14.30 22.21
N LEU A 183 25.53 -14.08 22.87
CA LEU A 183 24.50 -13.14 22.40
C LEU A 183 24.91 -11.67 22.61
N THR A 184 25.97 -11.37 23.37
CA THR A 184 26.51 -10.01 23.48
C THR A 184 27.04 -9.48 22.14
N ALA A 185 27.32 -10.36 21.18
CA ALA A 185 27.67 -9.96 19.81
C ALA A 185 26.57 -9.15 19.11
N LEU A 186 25.29 -9.29 19.53
CA LEU A 186 24.17 -8.50 19.04
C LEU A 186 24.28 -7.00 19.40
N ASN A 187 25.03 -6.66 20.45
CA ASN A 187 25.25 -5.26 20.84
C ASN A 187 26.27 -4.56 19.93
N HIS A 188 26.93 -5.31 19.02
CA HIS A 188 27.94 -4.73 18.16
C HIS A 188 27.29 -3.94 16.99
N PRO A 189 27.67 -2.69 16.74
CA PRO A 189 27.03 -1.86 15.72
C PRO A 189 27.13 -2.44 14.30
N LEU A 190 28.15 -3.25 13.99
CA LEU A 190 28.26 -3.93 12.70
C LEU A 190 27.18 -4.98 12.46
N PHE A 191 26.73 -5.66 13.53
CA PHE A 191 25.65 -6.63 13.44
C PHE A 191 24.32 -5.94 13.10
N LEU A 192 24.07 -4.77 13.70
CA LEU A 192 22.93 -3.91 13.43
C LEU A 192 22.90 -3.46 11.97
N VAL A 193 24.02 -2.94 11.48
CA VAL A 193 24.19 -2.52 10.08
C VAL A 193 23.97 -3.71 9.14
N GLY A 194 24.51 -4.89 9.48
CA GLY A 194 24.32 -6.12 8.71
C GLY A 194 22.86 -6.53 8.57
N ILE A 195 22.08 -6.49 9.66
CA ILE A 195 20.64 -6.78 9.64
C ILE A 195 19.88 -5.75 8.81
N LEU A 196 20.18 -4.45 8.97
CA LEU A 196 19.52 -3.39 8.19
C LEU A 196 19.81 -3.55 6.69
N LEU A 197 21.04 -3.88 6.32
CA LEU A 197 21.41 -4.16 4.93
C LEU A 197 20.71 -5.41 4.40
N LEU A 198 20.58 -6.46 5.19
CA LEU A 198 19.84 -7.66 4.80
C LEU A 198 18.36 -7.35 4.55
N ILE A 199 17.71 -6.62 5.45
CA ILE A 199 16.31 -6.20 5.30
C ILE A 199 16.15 -5.34 4.05
N ALA A 200 17.03 -4.34 3.85
CA ALA A 200 17.01 -3.49 2.67
C ALA A 200 17.19 -4.30 1.38
N ALA A 201 18.12 -5.25 1.36
CA ALA A 201 18.35 -6.12 0.21
C ALA A 201 17.13 -6.96 -0.13
N VAL A 202 16.51 -7.62 0.86
CA VAL A 202 15.30 -8.44 0.66
C VAL A 202 14.12 -7.57 0.18
N THR A 203 13.96 -6.37 0.76
CA THR A 203 12.88 -5.45 0.41
C THR A 203 13.03 -4.89 -1.02
N CYS A 204 14.27 -4.68 -1.48
CA CYS A 204 14.54 -4.21 -2.84
C CYS A 204 14.51 -5.33 -3.88
N LEU A 205 14.94 -6.54 -3.53
CA LEU A 205 14.97 -7.68 -4.45
C LEU A 205 13.57 -8.18 -4.82
N GLY A 206 12.62 -8.18 -3.87
CA GLY A 206 11.26 -8.63 -4.11
C GLY A 206 10.57 -7.88 -5.27
N PRO A 207 10.41 -6.55 -5.20
CA PRO A 207 9.83 -5.76 -6.29
C PRO A 207 10.62 -5.83 -7.60
N ALA A 208 11.96 -5.91 -7.53
CA ALA A 208 12.81 -6.01 -8.72
C ALA A 208 12.61 -7.33 -9.47
N LEU A 209 12.44 -8.45 -8.74
CA LEU A 209 12.16 -9.76 -9.33
C LEU A 209 10.74 -9.81 -9.91
N VAL A 210 9.76 -9.29 -9.19
CA VAL A 210 8.36 -9.20 -9.65
C VAL A 210 8.28 -8.33 -10.90
N GLY A 211 8.94 -7.17 -10.91
CA GLY A 211 8.98 -6.29 -12.09
C GLY A 211 9.57 -6.96 -13.33
N ARG A 212 10.63 -7.76 -13.18
CA ARG A 212 11.20 -8.55 -14.27
C ARG A 212 10.28 -9.66 -14.75
N ALA A 213 9.59 -10.35 -13.84
CA ALA A 213 8.61 -11.37 -14.18
C ALA A 213 7.42 -10.78 -14.98
N TYR A 214 6.91 -9.60 -14.57
CA TYR A 214 5.87 -8.90 -15.31
C TYR A 214 6.29 -8.46 -16.70
N SER A 215 7.52 -7.97 -16.87
CA SER A 215 8.01 -7.57 -18.19
C SER A 215 8.16 -8.78 -19.13
N ALA A 216 8.63 -9.93 -18.61
CA ALA A 216 8.72 -11.17 -19.37
C ALA A 216 7.33 -11.71 -19.77
N TRP A 217 6.35 -11.61 -18.87
CA TRP A 217 4.97 -12.00 -19.15
C TRP A 217 4.33 -11.16 -20.24
N ASN A 218 4.51 -9.82 -20.19
CA ASN A 218 3.97 -8.92 -21.20
C ASN A 218 4.58 -9.16 -22.58
N THR A 219 5.88 -9.48 -22.68
CA THR A 219 6.51 -9.82 -23.97
C THR A 219 6.00 -11.14 -24.54
N LEU A 220 5.61 -12.11 -23.70
CA LEU A 220 4.98 -13.35 -24.15
C LEU A 220 3.54 -13.11 -24.61
N ALA A 221 2.79 -12.26 -23.91
CA ALA A 221 1.41 -11.93 -24.28
C ALA A 221 1.30 -11.12 -25.59
N GLU A 222 2.36 -10.38 -25.98
CA GLU A 222 2.42 -9.66 -27.26
C GLU A 222 2.79 -10.58 -28.45
N GLN A 223 3.20 -11.83 -28.19
CA GLN A 223 3.62 -12.79 -29.22
C GLN A 223 2.51 -13.79 -29.61
N VAL A 224 1.40 -13.78 -28.88
CA VAL A 224 0.20 -14.58 -29.15
C VAL A 224 -0.91 -13.72 -29.76
#